data_d84b8fd9890dd1351ad606f52582ed03
#
_entry.id   d84b8fd9890dd1351ad606f52582ed03
#
_cell.length_a   1.000
_cell.length_b   1.000
_cell.length_c   1.000
_cell.angle_alpha   90.00
_cell.angle_beta   90.00
_cell.angle_gamma   90.00
#
_symmetry.space_group_name_H-M   'P 1'
#
loop_
_entity.id
_entity.type
_entity.pdbx_description
1 polymer ?
#
loop_
_entity_poly.entity_id
_entity_poly.type
_entity_poly.pdbx_seq_one_letter_code
_entity_poly.pdbx_strand_id
1 'polypeptide(L)'
;MITWLRAEELLRRIDSMLIVFNTVPNPEEGETLARVMVEAKLAACVQILPRMTSVYFWEGEVQTENEHLLLIKTTEDKYEELEEFLTENHSYDVPEIVAVKAENASEPYQKWLSQVLDG
;
A
#
# COMPACT_ATOMS: atom_id res chain seq x y z
N MET A 1 -6.08 20.75 24.07
CA MET A 1 -7.37 20.05 24.15
C MET A 1 -7.45 18.96 23.09
N ILE A 2 -7.85 17.79 23.51
CA ILE A 2 -7.99 16.68 22.57
C ILE A 2 -9.26 16.88 21.76
N THR A 3 -9.10 16.93 20.44
CA THR A 3 -10.25 17.00 19.55
C THR A 3 -10.67 15.58 19.20
N TRP A 4 -11.86 15.22 19.61
CA TRP A 4 -12.41 13.91 19.29
C TRP A 4 -12.99 13.94 17.88
N LEU A 5 -12.69 12.90 17.10
CA LEU A 5 -13.35 12.72 15.82
C LEU A 5 -14.81 12.40 16.09
N ARG A 6 -15.69 12.92 15.26
CA ARG A 6 -17.10 12.54 15.30
C ARG A 6 -17.21 11.08 14.86
N ALA A 7 -18.26 10.43 15.33
CA ALA A 7 -18.49 9.02 14.99
C ALA A 7 -18.51 8.80 13.47
N GLU A 8 -19.13 9.72 12.74
CA GLU A 8 -19.20 9.63 11.28
C GLU A 8 -17.83 9.75 10.63
N GLU A 9 -16.97 10.62 11.14
CA GLU A 9 -15.61 10.79 10.62
C GLU A 9 -14.77 9.55 10.89
N LEU A 10 -14.90 8.98 12.09
CA LEU A 10 -14.19 7.76 12.45
C LEU A 10 -14.64 6.60 11.56
N LEU A 11 -15.95 6.44 11.37
CA LEU A 11 -16.51 5.40 10.51
C LEU A 11 -16.03 5.55 9.07
N ARG A 12 -15.97 6.79 8.55
CA ARG A 12 -15.47 7.02 7.19
C ARG A 12 -14.01 6.61 7.06
N ARG A 13 -13.18 6.88 8.07
CA ARG A 13 -11.76 6.50 8.05
C ARG A 13 -11.60 4.99 8.12
N ILE A 14 -12.44 4.32 8.91
CA ILE A 14 -12.49 2.86 9.00
C ILE A 14 -12.83 2.28 7.62
N ASP A 15 -13.88 2.82 6.99
CA ASP A 15 -14.33 2.36 5.67
C ASP A 15 -13.34 2.71 4.57
N SER A 16 -12.45 3.69 4.82
CA SER A 16 -11.52 4.16 3.79
C SER A 16 -10.16 3.47 3.83
N MET A 17 -9.89 2.62 4.81
CA MET A 17 -8.60 1.94 4.89
C MET A 17 -8.44 0.92 3.76
N LEU A 18 -7.31 1.02 3.07
CA LEU A 18 -6.96 0.11 1.98
C LEU A 18 -5.67 -0.64 2.28
N ILE A 19 -5.60 -1.86 1.76
CA ILE A 19 -4.35 -2.59 1.66
C ILE A 19 -4.06 -2.71 0.17
N VAL A 20 -2.94 -2.15 -0.27
CA VAL A 20 -2.55 -2.17 -1.67
C VAL A 20 -1.44 -3.19 -1.86
N PHE A 21 -1.63 -4.08 -2.81
CA PHE A 21 -0.66 -5.11 -3.18
C PHE A 21 0.18 -4.62 -4.34
N ASN A 22 1.50 -4.76 -4.20
CA ASN A 22 2.46 -4.43 -5.22
C ASN A 22 3.59 -5.45 -5.14
N THR A 23 4.18 -5.84 -6.25
CA THR A 23 5.31 -6.77 -6.25
C THR A 23 6.54 -6.08 -6.81
N VAL A 24 7.71 -6.43 -6.27
CA VAL A 24 9.00 -5.88 -6.70
C VAL A 24 9.99 -7.02 -6.94
N PRO A 25 10.98 -6.81 -7.83
CA PRO A 25 11.93 -7.89 -8.17
C PRO A 25 12.96 -8.18 -7.09
N ASN A 26 13.22 -7.22 -6.20
CA ASN A 26 14.22 -7.39 -5.15
C ASN A 26 13.82 -6.54 -3.93
N PRO A 27 14.35 -6.87 -2.74
CA PRO A 27 13.99 -6.14 -1.52
C PRO A 27 14.52 -4.70 -1.49
N GLU A 28 15.60 -4.41 -2.19
CA GLU A 28 16.20 -3.07 -2.23
C GLU A 28 15.27 -2.07 -2.92
N GLU A 29 14.70 -2.46 -4.05
CA GLU A 29 13.71 -1.61 -4.71
C GLU A 29 12.48 -1.44 -3.83
N GLY A 30 12.02 -2.52 -3.20
CA GLY A 30 10.89 -2.48 -2.29
C GLY A 30 11.11 -1.50 -1.15
N GLU A 31 12.28 -1.56 -0.53
CA GLU A 31 12.63 -0.66 0.58
C GLU A 31 12.71 0.80 0.12
N THR A 32 13.30 1.06 -1.05
CA THR A 32 13.40 2.41 -1.61
C THR A 32 12.00 3.00 -1.86
N LEU A 33 11.13 2.24 -2.53
CA LEU A 33 9.76 2.69 -2.77
C LEU A 33 8.99 2.90 -1.47
N ALA A 34 9.17 1.97 -0.52
CA ALA A 34 8.48 2.03 0.76
C ALA A 34 8.85 3.29 1.55
N ARG A 35 10.14 3.63 1.61
CA ARG A 35 10.58 4.82 2.33
C ARG A 35 9.99 6.09 1.73
N VAL A 36 10.00 6.22 0.42
CA VAL A 36 9.43 7.39 -0.24
C VAL A 36 7.93 7.49 0.00
N MET A 37 7.21 6.36 -0.12
CA MET A 37 5.77 6.35 0.11
C MET A 37 5.40 6.79 1.54
N VAL A 38 6.16 6.32 2.51
CA VAL A 38 5.89 6.68 3.91
C VAL A 38 6.29 8.12 4.19
N GLU A 39 7.43 8.57 3.71
CA GLU A 39 7.88 9.96 3.89
C GLU A 39 6.92 10.96 3.23
N ALA A 40 6.38 10.61 2.07
CA ALA A 40 5.44 11.46 1.35
C ALA A 40 3.99 11.33 1.86
N LYS A 41 3.77 10.49 2.87
CA LYS A 41 2.44 10.22 3.45
C LYS A 41 1.44 9.65 2.44
N LEU A 42 1.94 8.91 1.48
CA LEU A 42 1.11 8.12 0.57
C LEU A 42 0.72 6.80 1.22
N ALA A 43 1.49 6.36 2.19
CA ALA A 43 1.23 5.14 2.95
C ALA A 43 1.63 5.35 4.40
N ALA A 44 0.90 4.74 5.31
CA ALA A 44 1.25 4.76 6.73
C ALA A 44 2.28 3.69 7.08
N CYS A 45 2.22 2.58 6.35
CA CYS A 45 3.07 1.42 6.60
C CYS A 45 3.23 0.64 5.31
N VAL A 46 4.43 0.14 5.06
CA VAL A 46 4.70 -0.78 3.95
C VAL A 46 5.47 -1.96 4.51
N GLN A 47 4.94 -3.14 4.31
CA GLN A 47 5.62 -4.37 4.70
C GLN A 47 6.14 -5.06 3.47
N ILE A 48 7.39 -5.51 3.54
CA ILE A 48 8.06 -6.20 2.43
C ILE A 48 8.18 -7.66 2.85
N LEU A 49 7.48 -8.54 2.14
CA LEU A 49 7.46 -9.96 2.48
C LEU A 49 8.71 -10.67 1.95
N PRO A 50 9.04 -11.84 2.53
CA PRO A 50 10.15 -12.64 2.03
C PRO A 50 9.95 -13.04 0.57
N ARG A 51 11.04 -13.45 -0.07
CA ARG A 51 11.02 -13.88 -1.47
C ARG A 51 9.96 -14.96 -1.70
N MET A 52 9.19 -14.76 -2.74
CA MET A 52 8.16 -15.70 -3.19
C MET A 52 8.36 -16.02 -4.65
N THR A 53 7.73 -17.08 -5.12
CA THR A 53 7.70 -17.44 -6.54
C THR A 53 6.36 -17.03 -7.12
N SER A 54 6.41 -16.25 -8.20
CA SER A 54 5.21 -15.85 -8.95
C SER A 54 5.20 -16.58 -10.27
N VAL A 55 4.06 -17.16 -10.60
CA VAL A 55 3.85 -17.84 -11.88
C VAL A 55 2.72 -17.10 -12.57
N TYR A 56 2.98 -16.61 -13.77
CA TYR A 56 2.01 -15.76 -14.47
C TYR A 56 2.18 -15.87 -15.98
N PHE A 57 1.18 -15.41 -16.69
CA PHE A 57 1.17 -15.44 -18.16
C PHE A 57 1.57 -14.08 -18.70
N TRP A 58 2.59 -14.04 -19.53
CA TRP A 58 3.09 -12.80 -20.12
C TRP A 58 3.60 -13.06 -21.53
N GLU A 59 3.15 -12.22 -22.47
CA GLU A 59 3.56 -12.32 -23.88
C GLU A 59 3.44 -13.73 -24.48
N GLY A 60 2.33 -14.38 -24.18
CA GLY A 60 2.03 -15.70 -24.77
C GLY A 60 2.69 -16.88 -24.06
N GLU A 61 3.41 -16.66 -22.98
CA GLU A 61 4.12 -17.71 -22.27
C GLU A 61 3.89 -17.66 -20.77
N VAL A 62 4.01 -18.82 -20.11
CA VAL A 62 4.02 -18.92 -18.66
C VAL A 62 5.40 -18.54 -18.15
N GLN A 63 5.45 -17.56 -17.28
CA GLN A 63 6.67 -17.05 -16.67
C GLN A 63 6.74 -17.46 -15.21
N THR A 64 7.96 -17.67 -14.72
CA THR A 64 8.22 -17.96 -13.31
C THR A 64 9.29 -16.99 -12.83
N GLU A 65 8.96 -16.18 -11.84
CA GLU A 65 9.85 -15.13 -11.35
C GLU A 65 9.90 -15.14 -9.83
N ASN A 66 11.03 -14.71 -9.28
CA ASN A 66 11.15 -14.48 -7.85
C ASN A 66 10.78 -13.02 -7.59
N GLU A 67 9.90 -12.81 -6.63
CA GLU A 67 9.41 -11.47 -6.31
C GLU A 67 9.23 -11.31 -4.81
N HIS A 68 9.03 -10.06 -4.39
CA HIS A 68 8.68 -9.70 -3.02
C HIS A 68 7.36 -8.95 -3.06
N LEU A 69 6.41 -9.37 -2.23
CA LEU A 69 5.13 -8.69 -2.12
C LEU A 69 5.25 -7.53 -1.15
N LEU A 70 4.76 -6.37 -1.56
CA LEU A 70 4.58 -5.23 -0.68
C LEU A 70 3.13 -5.16 -0.24
N LEU A 71 2.91 -5.06 1.05
CA LEU A 71 1.60 -4.76 1.62
C LEU A 71 1.63 -3.30 2.06
N ILE A 72 0.91 -2.47 1.32
CA ILE A 72 0.91 -1.02 1.53
C ILE A 72 -0.39 -0.62 2.20
N LYS A 73 -0.31 -0.07 3.41
CA LYS A 73 -1.49 0.32 4.16
C LYS A 73 -1.71 1.80 4.06
N THR A 74 -2.86 2.19 3.54
CA THR A 74 -3.19 3.56 3.24
C THR A 74 -4.72 3.78 3.32
N THR A 75 -5.20 4.87 2.77
CA THR A 75 -6.63 5.20 2.73
C THR A 75 -7.06 5.52 1.30
N GLU A 76 -8.37 5.48 1.06
CA GLU A 76 -8.92 5.73 -0.28
C GLU A 76 -8.51 7.10 -0.83
N ASP A 77 -8.47 8.12 0.00
CA ASP A 77 -8.11 9.47 -0.43
C ASP A 77 -6.65 9.59 -0.89
N LYS A 78 -5.78 8.65 -0.51
CA LYS A 78 -4.38 8.64 -0.93
C LYS A 78 -4.13 7.76 -2.15
N TYR A 79 -5.09 6.93 -2.50
CA TYR A 79 -4.87 5.86 -3.49
C TYR A 79 -4.43 6.38 -4.87
N GLU A 80 -5.09 7.42 -5.36
CA GLU A 80 -4.80 7.94 -6.70
C GLU A 80 -3.34 8.40 -6.81
N GLU A 81 -2.87 9.17 -5.83
CA GLU A 81 -1.47 9.60 -5.80
C GLU A 81 -0.50 8.43 -5.63
N LEU A 82 -0.89 7.44 -4.81
CA LEU A 82 -0.08 6.26 -4.59
C LEU A 82 0.07 5.46 -5.89
N GLU A 83 -1.02 5.25 -6.61
CA GLU A 83 -0.99 4.54 -7.90
C GLU A 83 -0.11 5.27 -8.90
N GLU A 84 -0.25 6.59 -8.99
CA GLU A 84 0.58 7.41 -9.86
C GLU A 84 2.05 7.29 -9.51
N PHE A 85 2.38 7.38 -8.21
CA PHE A 85 3.75 7.23 -7.74
C PHE A 85 4.34 5.88 -8.14
N LEU A 86 3.62 4.79 -7.87
CA LEU A 86 4.10 3.45 -8.20
C LEU A 86 4.27 3.27 -9.71
N THR A 87 3.33 3.78 -10.49
CA THR A 87 3.39 3.69 -11.95
C THR A 87 4.62 4.41 -12.50
N GLU A 88 4.93 5.57 -11.96
CA GLU A 88 6.06 6.39 -12.44
C GLU A 88 7.43 5.91 -11.98
N ASN A 89 7.49 5.24 -10.83
CA ASN A 89 8.77 4.92 -10.19
C ASN A 89 9.12 3.43 -10.14
N HIS A 90 8.21 2.57 -10.58
CA HIS A 90 8.44 1.13 -10.57
C HIS A 90 9.34 0.68 -11.70
N SER A 91 10.16 -0.36 -11.47
CA SER A 91 11.03 -0.91 -12.52
C SER A 91 10.25 -1.69 -13.58
N TYR A 92 9.06 -2.19 -13.26
CA TYR A 92 8.21 -2.89 -14.22
C TYR A 92 7.43 -1.91 -15.09
N ASP A 93 7.22 -2.27 -16.36
CA ASP A 93 6.38 -1.49 -17.27
C ASP A 93 4.92 -1.52 -16.81
N VAL A 94 4.46 -2.68 -16.35
CA VAL A 94 3.09 -2.87 -15.85
C VAL A 94 3.15 -3.49 -14.46
N PRO A 95 3.33 -2.67 -13.41
CA PRO A 95 3.40 -3.21 -12.05
C PRO A 95 2.02 -3.66 -11.56
N GLU A 96 2.00 -4.68 -10.71
CA GLU A 96 0.79 -5.06 -10.01
C GLU A 96 0.45 -3.96 -9.00
N ILE A 97 -0.73 -3.37 -9.10
CA ILE A 97 -1.22 -2.38 -8.14
C ILE A 97 -2.69 -2.70 -7.93
N VAL A 98 -2.98 -3.42 -6.84
CA VAL A 98 -4.35 -3.87 -6.55
C VAL A 98 -4.69 -3.47 -5.13
N ALA A 99 -5.78 -2.73 -4.97
CA ALA A 99 -6.24 -2.30 -3.66
C ALA A 99 -7.45 -3.12 -3.22
N VAL A 100 -7.45 -3.51 -1.95
CA VAL A 100 -8.61 -4.11 -1.32
C VAL A 100 -8.99 -3.27 -0.11
N LYS A 101 -10.28 -3.21 0.18
CA LYS A 101 -10.76 -2.49 1.36
C LYS A 101 -10.60 -3.37 2.58
N ALA A 102 -10.13 -2.78 3.67
CA ALA A 102 -10.09 -3.48 4.95
C ALA A 102 -11.51 -3.47 5.51
N GLU A 103 -12.12 -4.63 5.63
CA GLU A 103 -13.47 -4.74 6.18
C GLU A 103 -13.50 -4.38 7.65
N ASN A 104 -12.49 -4.80 8.40
CA ASN A 104 -12.35 -4.52 9.82
C ASN A 104 -10.90 -4.25 10.17
N ALA A 105 -10.68 -3.39 11.13
CA ALA A 105 -9.37 -3.15 11.72
C ALA A 105 -9.60 -2.64 13.14
N SER A 106 -8.64 -2.88 14.04
CA SER A 106 -8.79 -2.41 15.41
C SER A 106 -8.82 -0.88 15.45
N GLU A 107 -9.58 -0.33 16.36
CA GLU A 107 -9.68 1.13 16.51
C GLU A 107 -8.32 1.79 16.78
N PRO A 108 -7.47 1.27 17.69
CA PRO A 108 -6.16 1.89 17.91
C PRO A 108 -5.30 1.92 16.66
N TYR A 109 -5.33 0.85 15.84
CA TYR A 109 -4.55 0.79 14.62
C TYR A 109 -5.03 1.83 13.60
N GLN A 110 -6.34 1.97 13.47
CA GLN A 110 -6.92 2.94 12.54
C GLN A 110 -6.63 4.38 12.96
N LYS A 111 -6.65 4.66 14.26
CA LYS A 111 -6.27 5.96 14.79
C LYS A 111 -4.82 6.28 14.44
N TRP A 112 -3.93 5.33 14.65
CA TRP A 112 -2.52 5.50 14.31
C TRP A 112 -2.35 5.79 12.82
N LEU A 113 -2.98 5.00 11.97
CA LEU A 113 -2.91 5.17 10.52
C LEU A 113 -3.38 6.55 10.09
N SER A 114 -4.51 6.99 10.61
CA SER A 114 -5.06 8.32 10.30
C SER A 114 -4.14 9.44 10.76
N GLN A 115 -3.56 9.33 11.95
CA GLN A 115 -2.65 10.33 12.48
C GLN A 115 -1.40 10.46 11.61
N VAL A 116 -0.86 9.34 11.18
CA VAL A 116 0.34 9.33 10.33
C VAL A 116 0.05 9.97 8.97
N LEU A 117 -1.08 9.66 8.37
CA LEU A 117 -1.41 10.17 7.04
C LEU A 117 -1.87 11.62 7.04
N ASP A 118 -2.53 12.06 8.09
CA ASP A 118 -3.03 13.43 8.20
C ASP A 118 -2.01 14.41 8.75
N GLY A 119 -1.04 13.90 9.50
CA GLY A 119 -0.02 14.70 10.19
C GLY A 119 1.05 15.33 9.25
#